data_9a374672d23347def655dad430490fba
#
_entry.id   9a374672d23347def655dad430490fba
#
_cell.length_a   1.000
_cell.length_b   1.000
_cell.length_c   1.000
_cell.angle_alpha   90.00
_cell.angle_beta   90.00
_cell.angle_gamma   90.00
#
_symmetry.space_group_name_H-M   'P 1'
#
loop_
_entity.id
_entity.type
_entity.pdbx_description
1 polymer ?
#
loop_
_entity_poly.entity_id
_entity_poly.type
_entity_poly.pdbx_seq_one_letter_code
_entity_poly.pdbx_strand_id
1 'polypeptide(L)'
;KTLGLLAIMTLAGLPVPAAKGSVIPWWTSIHAFIGDEQSLDDHLSTFTAQIRHLGNAWEATDRRTLILLDEFGAGTDPAQGAALAQAVLDGLLERGAHVVAATHFPALKTYALTREGVRAASVLFDPGTKKPLFRLAYDQVGASQALDVAREHGLPESVLRRAEQYLLLDGQDMTAVMDRLNALAAKREGELDALKAEQQRTREKRKAVQERFERERERLIKDVR
;
A
#
# COMPACT_ATOMS: atom_id res chain seq x y z
N LYS A 1 -9.04 -6.93 -2.74
CA LYS A 1 -9.73 -8.06 -3.44
C LYS A 1 -8.74 -8.87 -4.28
N THR A 2 -8.08 -8.27 -5.29
CA THR A 2 -7.16 -8.95 -6.22
C THR A 2 -6.04 -9.72 -5.50
N LEU A 3 -5.38 -9.11 -4.50
CA LEU A 3 -4.31 -9.76 -3.76
C LEU A 3 -4.79 -11.03 -3.05
N GLY A 4 -5.95 -10.97 -2.39
CA GLY A 4 -6.54 -12.14 -1.71
C GLY A 4 -6.86 -13.27 -2.68
N LEU A 5 -7.44 -12.94 -3.84
CA LEU A 5 -7.71 -13.92 -4.88
C LEU A 5 -6.42 -14.58 -5.39
N LEU A 6 -5.40 -13.79 -5.71
CA LEU A 6 -4.10 -14.31 -6.16
C LEU A 6 -3.42 -15.18 -5.09
N ALA A 7 -3.52 -14.79 -3.82
CA ALA A 7 -3.00 -15.58 -2.71
C ALA A 7 -3.67 -16.96 -2.63
N ILE A 8 -5.01 -17.01 -2.66
CA ILE A 8 -5.76 -18.27 -2.62
C ILE A 8 -5.45 -19.13 -3.86
N MET A 9 -5.44 -18.54 -5.05
CA MET A 9 -5.09 -19.28 -6.29
C MET A 9 -3.70 -19.88 -6.21
N THR A 10 -2.70 -19.11 -5.73
CA THR A 10 -1.32 -19.62 -5.59
C THR A 10 -1.24 -20.75 -4.59
N LEU A 11 -1.89 -20.63 -3.42
CA LEU A 11 -1.91 -21.67 -2.40
C LEU A 11 -2.65 -22.94 -2.87
N ALA A 12 -3.63 -22.78 -3.77
CA ALA A 12 -4.33 -23.90 -4.42
C ALA A 12 -3.56 -24.52 -5.62
N GLY A 13 -2.37 -24.00 -5.94
CA GLY A 13 -1.58 -24.48 -7.09
C GLY A 13 -2.12 -24.06 -8.45
N LEU A 14 -3.00 -23.05 -8.51
CA LEU A 14 -3.57 -22.53 -9.75
C LEU A 14 -2.62 -21.52 -10.41
N PRO A 15 -2.62 -21.39 -11.75
CA PRO A 15 -1.86 -20.36 -12.43
C PRO A 15 -2.38 -18.97 -12.09
N VAL A 16 -1.45 -18.03 -11.85
CA VAL A 16 -1.75 -16.63 -11.50
C VAL A 16 -1.15 -15.66 -12.52
N PRO A 17 -1.83 -14.57 -12.86
CA PRO A 17 -1.31 -13.54 -13.75
C PRO A 17 -0.30 -12.64 -13.00
N ALA A 18 0.88 -13.18 -12.73
CA ALA A 18 1.96 -12.49 -12.03
C ALA A 18 3.24 -12.49 -12.85
N ALA A 19 4.09 -11.48 -12.67
CA ALA A 19 5.38 -11.41 -13.33
C ALA A 19 6.30 -12.54 -12.87
N LYS A 20 7.21 -12.98 -13.75
CA LYS A 20 8.20 -13.99 -13.41
C LYS A 20 9.06 -13.52 -12.24
N GLY A 21 9.22 -14.37 -11.23
CA GLY A 21 9.96 -14.05 -10.02
C GLY A 21 9.12 -13.40 -8.91
N SER A 22 7.81 -13.22 -9.11
CA SER A 22 6.90 -12.85 -8.03
C SER A 22 6.89 -13.92 -6.93
N VAL A 23 6.86 -13.48 -5.68
CA VAL A 23 6.88 -14.34 -4.50
C VAL A 23 5.67 -14.04 -3.64
N ILE A 24 4.97 -15.07 -3.22
CA ILE A 24 3.87 -14.99 -2.25
C ILE A 24 4.27 -15.78 -1.02
N PRO A 25 4.19 -15.21 0.19
CA PRO A 25 4.41 -15.95 1.43
C PRO A 25 3.44 -17.13 1.58
N TRP A 26 3.87 -18.15 2.28
CA TRP A 26 3.02 -19.30 2.58
C TRP A 26 2.15 -18.99 3.81
N TRP A 27 0.98 -18.39 3.56
CA TRP A 27 -0.01 -18.17 4.61
C TRP A 27 -0.81 -19.44 4.92
N THR A 28 -1.06 -19.70 6.18
CA THR A 28 -1.93 -20.80 6.63
C THR A 28 -3.35 -20.33 6.89
N SER A 29 -3.53 -19.04 7.06
CA SER A 29 -4.83 -18.43 7.32
C SER A 29 -4.97 -17.12 6.53
N ILE A 30 -6.11 -16.91 5.91
CA ILE A 30 -6.45 -15.69 5.17
C ILE A 30 -7.82 -15.23 5.64
N HIS A 31 -7.88 -14.02 6.21
CA HIS A 31 -9.12 -13.38 6.63
C HIS A 31 -9.36 -12.14 5.77
N ALA A 32 -10.54 -12.04 5.18
CA ALA A 32 -10.90 -10.94 4.29
C ALA A 32 -12.15 -10.22 4.82
N PHE A 33 -11.97 -8.95 5.15
CA PHE A 33 -13.03 -8.02 5.59
C PHE A 33 -13.29 -7.08 4.41
N ILE A 34 -13.98 -7.59 3.38
CA ILE A 34 -14.14 -6.95 2.08
C ILE A 34 -15.61 -6.89 1.71
N GLY A 35 -16.12 -5.68 1.48
CA GLY A 35 -17.47 -5.43 1.01
C GLY A 35 -18.45 -5.12 2.12
N ASP A 36 -19.63 -4.66 1.71
CA ASP A 36 -20.79 -4.54 2.57
C ASP A 36 -21.38 -5.94 2.75
N GLU A 37 -21.22 -6.52 3.92
CA GLU A 37 -22.01 -7.69 4.30
C GLU A 37 -23.47 -7.23 4.50
N GLN A 38 -24.18 -6.97 3.38
CA GLN A 38 -25.63 -6.85 3.37
C GLN A 38 -26.22 -8.25 3.47
N SER A 39 -26.05 -8.89 4.60
CA SER A 39 -26.84 -10.07 4.94
C SER A 39 -28.25 -9.59 5.28
N LEU A 40 -29.20 -9.94 4.42
CA LEU A 40 -30.61 -9.58 4.57
C LEU A 40 -31.25 -10.12 5.86
N ASP A 41 -30.61 -11.02 6.57
CA ASP A 41 -31.13 -11.74 7.73
C ASP A 41 -30.63 -11.22 9.09
N ASP A 42 -29.52 -10.42 9.13
CA ASP A 42 -29.01 -9.82 10.36
C ASP A 42 -29.05 -8.29 10.27
N HIS A 43 -29.88 -7.64 11.09
CA HIS A 43 -29.96 -6.18 11.28
C HIS A 43 -28.68 -5.56 11.91
N LEU A 44 -27.54 -6.24 11.82
CA LEU A 44 -26.26 -5.74 12.30
C LEU A 44 -25.68 -4.79 11.24
N SER A 45 -25.20 -3.62 11.67
CA SER A 45 -24.48 -2.73 10.78
C SER A 45 -23.21 -3.43 10.27
N THR A 46 -22.78 -3.11 9.04
CA THR A 46 -21.52 -3.62 8.42
C THR A 46 -20.34 -3.52 9.38
N PHE A 47 -20.27 -2.41 10.12
CA PHE A 47 -19.24 -2.18 11.13
C PHE A 47 -19.26 -3.24 12.25
N THR A 48 -20.44 -3.53 12.84
CA THR A 48 -20.57 -4.53 13.91
C THR A 48 -20.17 -5.93 13.44
N ALA A 49 -20.55 -6.29 12.21
CA ALA A 49 -20.18 -7.56 11.61
C ALA A 49 -18.67 -7.68 11.42
N GLN A 50 -18.00 -6.63 10.92
CA GLN A 50 -16.54 -6.58 10.77
C GLN A 50 -15.83 -6.74 12.13
N ILE A 51 -16.28 -6.03 13.18
CA ILE A 51 -15.70 -6.13 14.52
C ILE A 51 -15.85 -7.52 15.11
N ARG A 52 -17.03 -8.12 15.01
CA ARG A 52 -17.27 -9.50 15.50
C ARG A 52 -16.39 -10.50 14.77
N HIS A 53 -16.27 -10.40 13.45
CA HIS A 53 -15.47 -11.29 12.63
C HIS A 53 -13.98 -11.15 12.96
N LEU A 54 -13.49 -9.92 13.08
CA LEU A 54 -12.09 -9.66 13.50
C LEU A 54 -11.82 -10.19 14.91
N GLY A 55 -12.74 -9.98 15.86
CA GLY A 55 -12.62 -10.49 17.22
C GLY A 55 -12.48 -12.02 17.25
N ASN A 56 -13.25 -12.74 16.43
CA ASN A 56 -13.14 -14.20 16.31
C ASN A 56 -11.80 -14.66 15.73
N ALA A 57 -11.22 -13.91 14.79
CA ALA A 57 -9.94 -14.22 14.16
C ALA A 57 -8.73 -13.78 15.01
N TRP A 58 -8.93 -12.87 15.96
CA TRP A 58 -7.86 -12.14 16.65
C TRP A 58 -6.86 -13.04 17.36
N GLU A 59 -7.34 -13.99 18.16
CA GLU A 59 -6.46 -14.87 18.96
C GLU A 59 -5.69 -15.90 18.11
N ALA A 60 -6.24 -16.27 16.95
CA ALA A 60 -5.60 -17.20 16.00
C ALA A 60 -4.62 -16.50 15.04
N THR A 61 -4.55 -15.17 15.09
CA THR A 61 -3.72 -14.38 14.18
C THR A 61 -2.24 -14.45 14.55
N ASP A 62 -1.39 -14.83 13.61
CA ASP A 62 0.06 -15.01 13.76
C ASP A 62 0.82 -14.55 12.49
N ARG A 63 2.14 -14.83 12.44
CA ARG A 63 3.04 -14.51 11.31
C ARG A 63 2.68 -15.20 9.99
N ARG A 64 1.84 -16.21 10.02
CA ARG A 64 1.38 -16.97 8.85
C ARG A 64 -0.05 -16.60 8.46
N THR A 65 -0.55 -15.51 8.98
CA THR A 65 -1.90 -14.99 8.70
C THR A 65 -1.83 -13.79 7.76
N LEU A 66 -2.66 -13.80 6.73
CA LEU A 66 -2.94 -12.64 5.88
C LEU A 66 -4.30 -12.04 6.27
N ILE A 67 -4.30 -10.75 6.59
CA ILE A 67 -5.50 -9.97 6.88
C ILE A 67 -5.72 -8.95 5.76
N LEU A 68 -6.90 -8.95 5.18
CA LEU A 68 -7.33 -8.02 4.15
C LEU A 68 -8.46 -7.15 4.69
N LEU A 69 -8.19 -5.86 4.85
CA LEU A 69 -9.15 -4.87 5.34
C LEU A 69 -9.56 -3.94 4.20
N ASP A 70 -10.86 -3.83 3.94
CA ASP A 70 -11.40 -2.90 2.94
C ASP A 70 -12.37 -1.95 3.64
N GLU A 71 -12.01 -0.67 3.73
CA GLU A 71 -12.78 0.39 4.40
C GLU A 71 -13.12 0.03 5.87
N PHE A 72 -12.19 -0.63 6.58
CA PHE A 72 -12.38 -1.02 7.97
C PHE A 72 -12.55 0.21 8.86
N GLY A 73 -13.58 0.20 9.70
CA GLY A 73 -13.96 1.34 10.54
C GLY A 73 -14.95 2.30 9.86
N ALA A 74 -15.34 2.08 8.61
CA ALA A 74 -16.44 2.79 7.99
C ALA A 74 -17.80 2.39 8.62
N GLY A 75 -18.78 3.29 8.56
CA GLY A 75 -20.12 3.02 9.13
C GLY A 75 -20.28 3.38 10.62
N THR A 76 -19.25 4.00 11.22
CA THR A 76 -19.32 4.65 12.54
C THR A 76 -18.82 6.09 12.47
N ASP A 77 -18.68 6.76 13.62
CA ASP A 77 -18.06 8.09 13.69
C ASP A 77 -16.65 8.05 13.06
N PRO A 78 -16.31 8.94 12.11
CA PRO A 78 -15.06 8.88 11.36
C PRO A 78 -13.81 8.94 12.23
N ALA A 79 -13.84 9.72 13.33
CA ALA A 79 -12.68 9.85 14.22
C ALA A 79 -12.48 8.57 15.03
N GLN A 80 -13.58 7.99 15.56
CA GLN A 80 -13.53 6.73 16.28
C GLN A 80 -13.17 5.56 15.38
N GLY A 81 -13.75 5.51 14.17
CA GLY A 81 -13.42 4.48 13.16
C GLY A 81 -11.95 4.49 12.77
N ALA A 82 -11.39 5.69 12.52
CA ALA A 82 -9.98 5.83 12.19
C ALA A 82 -9.06 5.46 13.36
N ALA A 83 -9.38 5.87 14.59
CA ALA A 83 -8.60 5.52 15.78
C ALA A 83 -8.61 4.01 16.05
N LEU A 84 -9.78 3.37 15.90
CA LEU A 84 -9.91 1.92 16.04
C LEU A 84 -9.12 1.18 14.95
N ALA A 85 -9.18 1.64 13.71
CA ALA A 85 -8.44 1.04 12.61
C ALA A 85 -6.91 1.12 12.83
N GLN A 86 -6.40 2.24 13.34
CA GLN A 86 -4.99 2.37 13.72
C GLN A 86 -4.61 1.37 14.83
N ALA A 87 -5.40 1.28 15.89
CA ALA A 87 -5.15 0.36 16.99
C ALA A 87 -5.18 -1.12 16.54
N VAL A 88 -6.11 -1.45 15.64
CA VAL A 88 -6.18 -2.79 15.04
C VAL A 88 -4.94 -3.08 14.21
N LEU A 89 -4.48 -2.14 13.39
CA LEU A 89 -3.25 -2.30 12.60
C LEU A 89 -2.03 -2.50 13.50
N ASP A 90 -1.88 -1.72 14.57
CA ASP A 90 -0.79 -1.90 15.55
C ASP A 90 -0.83 -3.30 16.17
N GLY A 91 -1.97 -3.73 16.67
CA GLY A 91 -2.11 -5.05 17.28
C GLY A 91 -1.85 -6.21 16.31
N LEU A 92 -2.21 -6.08 15.03
CA LEU A 92 -1.91 -7.07 13.99
C LEU A 92 -0.40 -7.10 13.65
N LEU A 93 0.25 -5.93 13.60
CA LEU A 93 1.70 -5.83 13.39
C LEU A 93 2.48 -6.45 14.56
N GLU A 94 2.07 -6.22 15.80
CA GLU A 94 2.68 -6.85 17.00
C GLU A 94 2.61 -8.36 16.96
N ARG A 95 1.53 -8.92 16.40
CA ARG A 95 1.38 -10.38 16.18
C ARG A 95 2.21 -10.88 14.98
N GLY A 96 2.80 -9.98 14.21
CA GLY A 96 3.58 -10.27 13.01
C GLY A 96 2.74 -10.67 11.80
N ALA A 97 1.43 -10.42 11.80
CA ALA A 97 0.55 -10.71 10.69
C ALA A 97 0.88 -9.87 9.45
N HIS A 98 0.61 -10.43 8.27
CA HIS A 98 0.65 -9.66 7.04
C HIS A 98 -0.69 -8.98 6.83
N VAL A 99 -0.68 -7.66 6.75
CA VAL A 99 -1.91 -6.87 6.63
C VAL A 99 -1.90 -6.04 5.34
N VAL A 100 -3.00 -6.05 4.63
CA VAL A 100 -3.25 -5.10 3.52
C VAL A 100 -4.57 -4.40 3.78
N ALA A 101 -4.50 -3.09 3.98
CA ALA A 101 -5.66 -2.26 4.26
C ALA A 101 -5.89 -1.25 3.12
N ALA A 102 -7.11 -1.20 2.60
CA ALA A 102 -7.57 -0.13 1.74
C ALA A 102 -8.45 0.82 2.57
N THR A 103 -8.18 2.11 2.50
CA THR A 103 -8.90 3.11 3.29
C THR A 103 -8.85 4.49 2.68
N HIS A 104 -9.85 5.30 2.97
CA HIS A 104 -9.89 6.72 2.63
C HIS A 104 -9.63 7.63 3.84
N PHE A 105 -9.49 7.09 5.06
CA PHE A 105 -9.28 7.89 6.27
C PHE A 105 -7.96 8.68 6.23
N PRO A 106 -7.98 10.04 6.37
CA PRO A 106 -6.76 10.84 6.38
C PRO A 106 -5.78 10.45 7.49
N ALA A 107 -6.30 10.09 8.67
CA ALA A 107 -5.49 9.66 9.81
C ALA A 107 -4.67 8.39 9.50
N LEU A 108 -5.24 7.42 8.75
CA LEU A 108 -4.50 6.23 8.34
C LEU A 108 -3.48 6.52 7.24
N LYS A 109 -3.71 7.51 6.39
CA LYS A 109 -2.71 7.97 5.42
C LYS A 109 -1.46 8.50 6.14
N THR A 110 -1.63 9.35 7.15
CA THR A 110 -0.53 9.85 7.98
C THR A 110 0.15 8.72 8.75
N TYR A 111 -0.61 7.84 9.37
CA TYR A 111 -0.11 6.65 10.06
C TYR A 111 0.79 5.80 9.13
N ALA A 112 0.34 5.51 7.91
CA ALA A 112 1.09 4.68 6.96
C ALA A 112 2.42 5.31 6.50
N LEU A 113 2.55 6.65 6.54
CA LEU A 113 3.79 7.35 6.20
C LEU A 113 4.77 7.47 7.37
N THR A 114 4.28 7.35 8.61
CA THR A 114 5.08 7.60 9.82
C THR A 114 5.39 6.35 10.63
N ARG A 115 4.58 5.29 10.48
CA ARG A 115 4.72 4.06 11.26
C ARG A 115 5.76 3.13 10.64
N GLU A 116 6.74 2.73 11.44
CA GLU A 116 7.72 1.72 11.05
C GLU A 116 7.04 0.35 10.80
N GLY A 117 7.49 -0.37 9.76
CA GLY A 117 6.89 -1.65 9.35
C GLY A 117 5.65 -1.53 8.48
N VAL A 118 5.17 -0.30 8.22
CA VAL A 118 4.03 -0.03 7.33
C VAL A 118 4.51 0.64 6.05
N ARG A 119 3.95 0.26 4.92
CA ARG A 119 4.18 0.94 3.65
C ARG A 119 2.87 1.49 3.09
N ALA A 120 2.85 2.77 2.82
CA ALA A 120 1.77 3.39 2.07
C ALA A 120 1.85 2.99 0.59
N ALA A 121 0.69 2.88 -0.05
CA ALA A 121 0.61 2.74 -1.50
C ALA A 121 -0.63 3.47 -2.02
N SER A 122 -0.49 4.15 -3.14
CA SER A 122 -1.61 4.79 -3.83
C SER A 122 -1.73 4.29 -5.26
N VAL A 123 -2.96 4.24 -5.77
CA VAL A 123 -3.20 3.97 -7.20
C VAL A 123 -2.80 5.20 -8.01
N LEU A 124 -2.02 4.98 -9.06
CA LEU A 124 -1.66 6.04 -10.00
C LEU A 124 -2.81 6.30 -10.96
N PHE A 125 -3.03 7.58 -11.24
CA PHE A 125 -3.99 8.06 -12.22
C PHE A 125 -3.28 8.76 -13.37
N ASP A 126 -3.82 8.65 -14.56
CA ASP A 126 -3.37 9.42 -15.72
C ASP A 126 -3.68 10.91 -15.48
N PRO A 127 -2.68 11.81 -15.55
CA PRO A 127 -2.89 13.21 -15.22
C PRO A 127 -3.83 13.95 -16.21
N GLY A 128 -3.93 13.49 -17.46
CA GLY A 128 -4.78 14.09 -18.48
C GLY A 128 -6.20 13.57 -18.47
N THR A 129 -6.36 12.23 -18.36
CA THR A 129 -7.67 11.57 -18.45
C THR A 129 -8.28 11.25 -17.09
N LYS A 130 -7.54 11.45 -15.98
CA LYS A 130 -7.96 11.11 -14.62
C LYS A 130 -8.37 9.64 -14.43
N LYS A 131 -8.08 8.76 -15.38
CA LYS A 131 -8.38 7.34 -15.30
C LYS A 131 -7.32 6.60 -14.49
N PRO A 132 -7.70 5.57 -13.70
CA PRO A 132 -6.75 4.77 -12.96
C PRO A 132 -5.84 4.00 -13.92
N LEU A 133 -4.54 4.04 -13.68
CA LEU A 133 -3.53 3.29 -14.43
C LEU A 133 -3.37 1.85 -13.93
N PHE A 134 -4.09 1.46 -12.87
CA PHE A 134 -3.97 0.15 -12.21
C PHE A 134 -2.54 -0.20 -11.79
N ARG A 135 -1.77 0.83 -11.45
CA ARG A 135 -0.40 0.72 -10.92
C ARG A 135 -0.34 1.37 -9.55
N LEU A 136 0.47 0.80 -8.67
CA LEU A 136 0.69 1.32 -7.33
C LEU A 136 1.99 2.15 -7.29
N ALA A 137 1.90 3.34 -6.70
CA ALA A 137 3.05 4.09 -6.20
C ALA A 137 3.20 3.77 -4.71
N TYR A 138 4.40 3.36 -4.31
CA TYR A 138 4.71 3.02 -2.93
C TYR A 138 5.26 4.23 -2.18
N ASP A 139 5.07 4.22 -0.85
CA ASP A 139 5.52 5.26 0.08
C ASP A 139 4.94 6.65 -0.24
N GLN A 140 3.80 6.64 -0.93
CA GLN A 140 3.01 7.81 -1.29
C GLN A 140 1.53 7.59 -0.93
N VAL A 141 0.84 8.69 -0.61
CA VAL A 141 -0.59 8.68 -0.37
C VAL A 141 -1.28 9.54 -1.42
N GLY A 142 -2.36 9.01 -2.01
CA GLY A 142 -3.12 9.72 -3.03
C GLY A 142 -3.84 10.95 -2.44
N ALA A 143 -3.85 12.06 -3.20
CA ALA A 143 -4.73 13.18 -2.92
C ALA A 143 -6.20 12.78 -3.08
N SER A 144 -7.08 13.42 -2.33
CA SER A 144 -8.52 13.24 -2.49
C SER A 144 -8.97 13.92 -3.78
N GLN A 145 -9.64 13.18 -4.67
CA GLN A 145 -10.10 13.68 -5.97
C GLN A 145 -11.60 13.94 -6.03
N ALA A 146 -12.27 13.94 -4.87
CA ALA A 146 -13.73 14.04 -4.81
C ALA A 146 -14.29 15.31 -5.50
N LEU A 147 -13.64 16.45 -5.31
CA LEU A 147 -14.06 17.72 -5.95
C LEU A 147 -13.79 17.72 -7.46
N ASP A 148 -12.67 17.13 -7.89
CA ASP A 148 -12.36 17.01 -9.32
C ASP A 148 -13.37 16.11 -10.03
N VAL A 149 -13.69 14.97 -9.44
CA VAL A 149 -14.73 14.06 -9.95
C VAL A 149 -16.09 14.75 -9.99
N ALA A 150 -16.46 15.48 -8.94
CA ALA A 150 -17.73 16.22 -8.92
C ALA A 150 -17.79 17.32 -10.01
N ARG A 151 -16.66 17.97 -10.31
CA ARG A 151 -16.52 18.96 -11.39
C ARG A 151 -16.69 18.29 -12.75
N GLU A 152 -16.03 17.17 -12.99
CA GLU A 152 -16.13 16.41 -14.25
C GLU A 152 -17.55 15.89 -14.51
N HIS A 153 -18.29 15.55 -13.46
CA HIS A 153 -19.68 15.11 -13.55
C HIS A 153 -20.71 16.24 -13.52
N GLY A 154 -20.26 17.51 -13.68
CA GLY A 154 -21.13 18.66 -13.94
C GLY A 154 -21.76 19.26 -12.68
N LEU A 155 -21.19 19.05 -11.49
CA LEU A 155 -21.67 19.77 -10.31
C LEU A 155 -21.37 21.26 -10.47
N PRO A 156 -22.33 22.18 -10.17
CA PRO A 156 -22.15 23.61 -10.36
C PRO A 156 -20.93 24.16 -9.60
N GLU A 157 -20.12 25.00 -10.27
CA GLU A 157 -18.89 25.58 -9.70
C GLU A 157 -19.17 26.37 -8.39
N SER A 158 -20.37 26.96 -8.25
CA SER A 158 -20.77 27.62 -7.00
C SER A 158 -20.87 26.68 -5.80
N VAL A 159 -21.21 25.42 -6.03
CA VAL A 159 -21.23 24.37 -5.00
C VAL A 159 -19.83 23.91 -4.67
N LEU A 160 -19.00 23.70 -5.70
CA LEU A 160 -17.60 23.26 -5.53
C LEU A 160 -16.80 24.29 -4.75
N ARG A 161 -16.88 25.60 -5.08
CA ARG A 161 -16.21 26.67 -4.32
C ARG A 161 -16.65 26.69 -2.85
N ARG A 162 -17.91 26.42 -2.57
CA ARG A 162 -18.41 26.37 -1.19
C ARG A 162 -17.87 25.16 -0.45
N ALA A 163 -17.75 24.01 -1.11
CA ALA A 163 -17.11 22.83 -0.55
C ALA A 163 -15.63 23.06 -0.27
N GLU A 164 -14.90 23.71 -1.18
CA GLU A 164 -13.52 24.13 -0.97
C GLU A 164 -13.35 25.04 0.26
N GLN A 165 -14.27 26.01 0.45
CA GLN A 165 -14.26 26.88 1.62
C GLN A 165 -14.46 26.08 2.92
N TYR A 166 -15.35 25.07 2.96
CA TYR A 166 -15.55 24.23 4.13
C TYR A 166 -14.31 23.38 4.43
N LEU A 167 -13.64 22.84 3.42
CA LEU A 167 -12.39 22.10 3.59
C LEU A 167 -11.28 22.97 4.17
N LEU A 168 -11.21 24.24 3.78
CA LEU A 168 -10.25 25.20 4.35
C LEU A 168 -10.51 25.51 5.83
N LEU A 169 -11.75 25.45 6.27
CA LEU A 169 -12.12 25.67 7.68
C LEU A 169 -11.79 24.47 8.56
N ASP A 170 -11.90 23.24 8.02
CA ASP A 170 -11.70 22.00 8.77
C ASP A 170 -10.27 21.46 8.75
N GLY A 171 -9.41 21.86 7.80
CA GLY A 171 -8.19 21.11 7.57
C GLY A 171 -6.99 21.86 7.00
N GLN A 172 -6.81 23.14 7.25
CA GLN A 172 -5.72 23.94 6.63
C GLN A 172 -4.32 23.35 6.81
N ASP A 173 -4.03 22.65 7.90
CA ASP A 173 -2.68 22.13 8.15
C ASP A 173 -2.44 20.72 7.58
N MET A 174 -3.46 19.88 7.50
CA MET A 174 -3.28 18.46 7.14
C MET A 174 -2.93 18.25 5.66
N THR A 175 -3.56 18.98 4.75
CA THR A 175 -3.28 18.84 3.30
C THR A 175 -1.86 19.30 2.98
N ALA A 176 -1.42 20.43 3.54
CA ALA A 176 -0.06 20.95 3.37
C ALA A 176 1.01 19.98 3.93
N VAL A 177 0.74 19.36 5.07
CA VAL A 177 1.61 18.32 5.66
C VAL A 177 1.70 17.10 4.75
N MET A 178 0.56 16.63 4.21
CA MET A 178 0.52 15.47 3.30
C MET A 178 1.29 15.75 2.00
N ASP A 179 1.12 16.92 1.40
CA ASP A 179 1.85 17.32 0.20
C ASP A 179 3.37 17.35 0.44
N ARG A 180 3.78 17.86 1.60
CA ARG A 180 5.20 17.88 1.99
C ARG A 180 5.75 16.48 2.22
N LEU A 181 5.00 15.59 2.85
CA LEU A 181 5.38 14.19 3.06
C LEU A 181 5.49 13.44 1.73
N ASN A 182 4.54 13.64 0.81
CA ASN A 182 4.58 13.05 -0.53
C ASN A 182 5.80 13.53 -1.33
N ALA A 183 6.12 14.82 -1.28
CA ALA A 183 7.30 15.38 -1.93
C ALA A 183 8.60 14.78 -1.39
N LEU A 184 8.69 14.59 -0.06
CA LEU A 184 9.83 13.94 0.58
C LEU A 184 9.94 12.46 0.20
N ALA A 185 8.83 11.75 0.16
CA ALA A 185 8.78 10.35 -0.25
C ALA A 185 9.25 10.16 -1.70
N ALA A 186 8.75 10.97 -2.63
CA ALA A 186 9.16 10.95 -4.03
C ALA A 186 10.66 11.25 -4.22
N LYS A 187 11.20 12.21 -3.45
CA LYS A 187 12.64 12.51 -3.46
C LYS A 187 13.46 11.31 -2.97
N ARG A 188 13.04 10.68 -1.89
CA ARG A 188 13.69 9.52 -1.30
C ARG A 188 13.69 8.30 -2.24
N GLU A 189 12.59 8.07 -2.95
CA GLU A 189 12.49 7.03 -3.97
C GLU A 189 13.48 7.27 -5.12
N GLY A 190 13.57 8.50 -5.63
CA GLY A 190 14.55 8.88 -6.64
C GLY A 190 16.00 8.70 -6.18
N GLU A 191 16.33 9.04 -4.93
CA GLU A 191 17.65 8.83 -4.35
C GLU A 191 17.99 7.34 -4.20
N LEU A 192 17.01 6.51 -3.79
CA LEU A 192 17.18 5.06 -3.69
C LEU A 192 17.42 4.41 -5.05
N ASP A 193 16.72 4.82 -6.08
CA ASP A 193 16.90 4.30 -7.43
C ASP A 193 18.23 4.71 -8.04
N ALA A 194 18.68 5.95 -7.80
CA ALA A 194 20.00 6.42 -8.19
C ALA A 194 21.11 5.60 -7.48
N LEU A 195 20.95 5.35 -6.19
CA LEU A 195 21.90 4.55 -5.39
C LEU A 195 21.96 3.09 -5.88
N LYS A 196 20.81 2.48 -6.17
CA LYS A 196 20.77 1.12 -6.75
C LYS A 196 21.48 1.05 -8.10
N ALA A 197 21.25 2.05 -8.96
CA ALA A 197 21.92 2.13 -10.26
C ALA A 197 23.46 2.28 -10.11
N GLU A 198 23.90 3.08 -9.14
CA GLU A 198 25.32 3.25 -8.85
C GLU A 198 25.96 1.97 -8.29
N GLN A 199 25.27 1.29 -7.36
CA GLN A 199 25.71 0.00 -6.84
C GLN A 199 25.84 -1.05 -7.95
N GLN A 200 24.87 -1.11 -8.87
CA GLN A 200 24.91 -2.03 -10.01
C GLN A 200 26.12 -1.74 -10.92
N ARG A 201 26.34 -0.46 -11.28
CA ARG A 201 27.50 -0.03 -12.07
C ARG A 201 28.83 -0.40 -11.39
N THR A 202 28.90 -0.22 -10.07
CA THR A 202 30.10 -0.55 -9.29
C THR A 202 30.35 -2.06 -9.27
N ARG A 203 29.28 -2.86 -9.15
CA ARG A 203 29.36 -4.32 -9.19
C ARG A 203 29.84 -4.82 -10.56
N GLU A 204 29.33 -4.24 -11.63
CA GLU A 204 29.76 -4.56 -13.01
C GLU A 204 31.23 -4.20 -13.26
N LYS A 205 31.67 -3.01 -12.81
CA LYS A 205 33.08 -2.60 -12.89
C LYS A 205 34.00 -3.56 -12.13
N ARG A 206 33.63 -3.93 -10.90
CA ARG A 206 34.40 -4.90 -10.09
C ARG A 206 34.52 -6.25 -10.80
N LYS A 207 33.42 -6.75 -11.36
CA LYS A 207 33.40 -8.01 -12.11
C LYS A 207 34.31 -7.96 -13.34
N ALA A 208 34.25 -6.88 -14.12
CA ALA A 208 35.08 -6.69 -15.29
C ALA A 208 36.60 -6.61 -14.93
N VAL A 209 36.96 -5.94 -13.83
CA VAL A 209 38.32 -5.87 -13.33
C VAL A 209 38.82 -7.26 -12.89
N GLN A 210 37.99 -8.02 -12.19
CA GLN A 210 38.34 -9.36 -11.74
C GLN A 210 38.57 -10.32 -12.90
N GLU A 211 37.66 -10.31 -13.90
CA GLU A 211 37.81 -11.13 -15.12
C GLU A 211 39.06 -10.75 -15.94
N ARG A 212 39.43 -9.46 -15.95
CA ARG A 212 40.67 -9.00 -16.60
C ARG A 212 41.89 -9.49 -15.85
N PHE A 213 41.87 -9.40 -14.52
CA PHE A 213 42.97 -9.88 -13.66
C PHE A 213 43.19 -11.40 -13.80
N GLU A 214 42.09 -12.18 -13.83
CA GLU A 214 42.14 -13.63 -14.02
C GLU A 214 42.75 -14.01 -15.38
N ARG A 215 42.35 -13.33 -16.46
CA ARG A 215 42.91 -13.53 -17.80
C ARG A 215 44.41 -13.19 -17.88
N GLU A 216 44.80 -12.12 -17.21
CA GLU A 216 46.21 -11.70 -17.19
C GLU A 216 47.07 -12.67 -16.37
N ARG A 217 46.55 -13.16 -15.24
CA ARG A 217 47.19 -14.22 -14.44
C ARG A 217 47.38 -15.52 -15.23
N GLU A 218 46.33 -15.95 -15.96
CA GLU A 218 46.42 -17.15 -16.80
C GLU A 218 47.46 -17.01 -17.92
N ARG A 219 47.58 -15.83 -18.53
CA ARG A 219 48.62 -15.51 -19.52
C ARG A 219 50.03 -15.64 -18.94
N LEU A 220 50.27 -14.99 -17.80
CA LEU A 220 51.58 -15.04 -17.13
C LEU A 220 51.97 -16.48 -16.73
N ILE A 221 51.00 -17.30 -16.29
CA ILE A 221 51.29 -18.71 -15.95
C ILE A 221 51.62 -19.54 -17.19
N LYS A 222 51.06 -19.23 -18.37
CA LYS A 222 51.40 -19.90 -19.64
C LYS A 222 52.76 -19.49 -20.18
N ASP A 223 53.15 -18.24 -19.99
CA ASP A 223 54.46 -17.72 -20.48
C ASP A 223 55.64 -18.17 -19.61
N VAL A 224 55.42 -18.72 -18.42
CA VAL A 224 56.45 -19.24 -17.51
C VAL A 224 56.62 -20.76 -17.61
N ARG A 225 55.82 -21.44 -18.43
CA ARG A 225 55.96 -22.88 -18.77
C ARG A 225 56.60 -23.06 -20.14
#